data_62ae1ad2c3520a3c577c8027395e58eb
#
_entry.id   62ae1ad2c3520a3c577c8027395e58eb
#
_cell.length_a   1.000
_cell.length_b   1.000
_cell.length_c   1.000
_cell.angle_alpha   90.00
_cell.angle_beta   90.00
_cell.angle_gamma   90.00
#
_symmetry.space_group_name_H-M   'P 1'
#
loop_
_entity.id
_entity.type
_entity.pdbx_description
1 polymer ?
#
loop_
_entity_poly.entity_id
_entity_poly.type
_entity_poly.pdbx_seq_one_letter_code
_entity_poly.pdbx_strand_id
1 'polypeptide(L)'
;MAAYNIDARAALVLDLGTAVTADLISASGAHLGGYIAPGMPLLRHQLQAHTQRVRYDSVEAVSAARELVPGRSTAEAVERGCLLMLRSFVKTQIEYARSTFGNDFSLFATGGDATLITDIPVVRYVPDLVFRGLAVACP
;
A
#
# COMPACT_ATOMS: atom_id res chain seq x y z
N MET A 1 -13.35 1.24 10.86
CA MET A 1 -14.35 0.34 11.51
C MET A 1 -14.14 -1.12 11.21
N ALA A 2 -14.10 -1.57 9.93
CA ALA A 2 -13.90 -3.00 9.62
C ALA A 2 -12.65 -3.63 10.25
N ALA A 3 -11.51 -2.98 10.16
CA ALA A 3 -10.26 -3.47 10.76
C ALA A 3 -10.37 -3.64 12.29
N TYR A 4 -10.98 -2.68 12.98
CA TYR A 4 -11.23 -2.76 14.41
C TYR A 4 -12.15 -3.92 14.77
N ASN A 5 -13.19 -4.17 13.97
CA ASN A 5 -14.14 -5.28 14.22
C ASN A 5 -13.50 -6.68 14.05
N ILE A 6 -12.35 -6.77 13.38
CA ILE A 6 -11.65 -8.05 13.24
C ILE A 6 -10.90 -8.41 14.52
N ASP A 7 -10.15 -7.47 15.10
CA ASP A 7 -9.22 -7.77 16.19
C ASP A 7 -9.48 -6.99 17.49
N ALA A 8 -10.40 -6.00 17.48
CA ALA A 8 -10.74 -5.14 18.61
C ALA A 8 -9.52 -4.49 19.30
N ARG A 9 -8.52 -4.07 18.51
CA ARG A 9 -7.30 -3.39 18.95
C ARG A 9 -6.83 -2.32 17.96
N ALA A 10 -5.78 -1.58 18.30
CA ALA A 10 -5.18 -0.61 17.39
C ALA A 10 -4.80 -1.26 16.06
N ALA A 11 -4.87 -0.50 14.97
CA ALA A 11 -4.55 -1.01 13.65
C ALA A 11 -3.91 0.05 12.75
N LEU A 12 -3.02 -0.41 11.88
CA LEU A 12 -2.63 0.26 10.65
C LEU A 12 -3.31 -0.46 9.48
N VAL A 13 -4.05 0.30 8.68
CA VAL A 13 -4.75 -0.19 7.48
C VAL A 13 -4.10 0.42 6.26
N LEU A 14 -3.64 -0.42 5.35
CA LEU A 14 -3.04 -0.04 4.08
C LEU A 14 -3.97 -0.50 2.95
N ASP A 15 -4.45 0.43 2.13
CA ASP A 15 -5.15 0.11 0.88
C ASP A 15 -4.23 0.49 -0.29
N LEU A 16 -3.84 -0.51 -1.07
CA LEU A 16 -2.91 -0.38 -2.18
C LEU A 16 -3.67 -0.58 -3.51
N GLY A 17 -4.14 0.51 -4.06
CA GLY A 17 -4.85 0.56 -5.34
C GLY A 17 -4.32 1.66 -6.26
N THR A 18 -5.19 2.32 -7.00
CA THR A 18 -4.84 3.50 -7.82
C THR A 18 -4.21 4.59 -6.99
N ALA A 19 -4.76 4.85 -5.80
CA ALA A 19 -4.09 5.55 -4.71
C ALA A 19 -3.67 4.55 -3.65
N VAL A 20 -2.69 4.91 -2.84
CA VAL A 20 -2.31 4.17 -1.63
C VAL A 20 -2.78 4.99 -0.45
N THR A 21 -3.52 4.37 0.46
CA THR A 21 -3.87 4.99 1.74
C THR A 21 -3.23 4.26 2.90
N ALA A 22 -2.95 4.99 3.97
CA ALA A 22 -2.50 4.45 5.25
C ALA A 22 -3.31 5.11 6.34
N ASP A 23 -4.12 4.34 7.06
CA ASP A 23 -5.02 4.82 8.10
C ASP A 23 -4.66 4.22 9.46
N LEU A 24 -4.57 5.06 10.48
CA LEU A 24 -4.30 4.68 11.85
C LEU A 24 -5.58 4.65 12.67
N ILE A 25 -5.84 3.52 13.31
CA ILE A 25 -7.01 3.29 14.14
C ILE A 25 -6.55 3.01 15.58
N SER A 26 -7.12 3.71 16.55
CA SER A 26 -6.81 3.51 17.96
C SER A 26 -7.35 2.19 18.50
N ALA A 27 -6.91 1.81 19.70
CA ALA A 27 -7.44 0.66 20.43
C ALA A 27 -8.92 0.80 20.84
N SER A 28 -9.50 2.01 20.73
CA SER A 28 -10.94 2.25 20.93
C SER A 28 -11.73 2.30 19.62
N GLY A 29 -11.11 2.05 18.47
CA GLY A 29 -11.73 2.10 17.15
C GLY A 29 -11.82 3.50 16.53
N ALA A 30 -11.25 4.54 17.16
CA ALA A 30 -11.25 5.88 16.63
C ALA A 30 -10.20 6.02 15.50
N HIS A 31 -10.56 6.70 14.41
CA HIS A 31 -9.63 7.06 13.35
C HIS A 31 -8.72 8.20 13.81
N LEU A 32 -7.42 7.96 13.84
CA LEU A 32 -6.41 8.92 14.32
C LEU A 32 -5.85 9.80 13.19
N GLY A 33 -6.16 9.48 11.96
CA GLY A 33 -5.64 10.15 10.77
C GLY A 33 -4.94 9.17 9.84
N GLY A 34 -4.49 9.68 8.69
CA GLY A 34 -3.85 8.85 7.69
C GLY A 34 -3.23 9.67 6.56
N TYR A 35 -2.77 8.96 5.56
CA TYR A 35 -2.13 9.53 4.38
C TYR A 35 -2.74 8.97 3.11
N ILE A 36 -2.76 9.78 2.06
CA ILE A 36 -3.13 9.36 0.71
C ILE A 36 -1.98 9.73 -0.22
N ALA A 37 -1.50 8.77 -0.98
CA ALA A 37 -0.41 8.92 -1.94
C ALA A 37 -0.75 8.25 -3.26
N PRO A 38 -0.08 8.59 -4.37
CA PRO A 38 -0.25 7.89 -5.64
C PRO A 38 0.16 6.42 -5.51
N GLY A 39 -0.69 5.50 -6.00
CA GLY A 39 -0.36 4.08 -6.14
C GLY A 39 0.42 3.77 -7.41
N MET A 40 0.83 2.51 -7.58
CA MET A 40 1.62 2.06 -8.73
C MET A 40 1.00 2.42 -10.09
N PRO A 41 -0.32 2.19 -10.33
CA PRO A 41 -0.92 2.52 -11.62
C PRO A 41 -0.86 4.02 -11.92
N LEU A 42 -1.11 4.87 -10.92
CA LEU A 42 -1.08 6.32 -11.09
C LEU A 42 0.34 6.84 -11.32
N LEU A 43 1.33 6.34 -10.58
CA LEU A 43 2.74 6.70 -10.77
C LEU A 43 3.23 6.37 -12.18
N ARG A 44 2.96 5.14 -12.67
CA ARG A 44 3.29 4.73 -14.04
C ARG A 44 2.65 5.63 -15.09
N HIS A 45 1.35 5.83 -14.97
CA HIS A 45 0.59 6.66 -15.90
C HIS A 45 1.15 8.08 -15.98
N GLN A 46 1.44 8.70 -14.85
CA GLN A 46 1.98 10.06 -14.81
C GLN A 46 3.36 10.16 -15.47
N LEU A 47 4.25 9.21 -15.20
CA LEU A 47 5.56 9.18 -15.84
C LEU A 47 5.46 8.97 -17.35
N GLN A 48 4.58 8.09 -17.82
CA GLN A 48 4.38 7.85 -19.26
C GLN A 48 3.69 9.03 -19.96
N ALA A 49 2.72 9.67 -19.29
CA ALA A 49 1.95 10.77 -19.87
C ALA A 49 2.75 12.09 -19.95
N HIS A 50 3.56 12.37 -18.94
CA HIS A 50 4.23 13.66 -18.78
C HIS A 50 5.72 13.64 -19.09
N THR A 51 6.27 12.52 -19.57
CA THR A 51 7.66 12.44 -20.03
C THR A 51 7.73 11.91 -21.45
N GLN A 52 8.65 12.46 -22.27
CA GLN A 52 8.79 12.07 -23.67
C GLN A 52 9.52 10.73 -23.84
N ARG A 53 10.37 10.35 -22.86
CA ARG A 53 11.30 9.22 -22.98
C ARG A 53 10.85 7.96 -22.22
N VAL A 54 9.84 8.06 -21.37
CA VAL A 54 9.31 6.89 -20.66
C VAL A 54 8.28 6.19 -21.53
N ARG A 55 8.73 5.19 -22.28
CA ARG A 55 7.89 4.34 -23.14
C ARG A 55 8.34 2.90 -22.99
N TYR A 56 7.44 2.03 -22.61
CA TYR A 56 7.61 0.58 -22.50
C TYR A 56 6.23 -0.08 -22.45
N ASP A 57 6.16 -1.36 -22.78
CA ASP A 57 4.91 -2.11 -22.80
C ASP A 57 4.63 -2.84 -21.48
N SER A 58 3.46 -3.48 -21.39
CA SER A 58 3.03 -4.21 -20.18
C SER A 58 3.85 -5.47 -19.89
N VAL A 59 4.44 -6.09 -20.93
CA VAL A 59 5.28 -7.29 -20.75
C VAL A 59 6.59 -6.90 -20.11
N GLU A 60 7.21 -5.80 -20.58
CA GLU A 60 8.42 -5.23 -19.98
C GLU A 60 8.17 -4.80 -18.54
N ALA A 61 6.99 -4.18 -18.25
CA ALA A 61 6.61 -3.77 -16.91
C ALA A 61 6.54 -4.95 -15.94
N VAL A 62 5.86 -6.03 -16.30
CA VAL A 62 5.72 -7.23 -15.46
C VAL A 62 7.08 -7.89 -15.18
N SER A 63 7.93 -7.98 -16.20
CA SER A 63 9.28 -8.53 -16.03
C SER A 63 10.16 -7.67 -15.12
N ALA A 64 10.06 -6.34 -15.27
CA ALA A 64 10.87 -5.38 -14.54
C ALA A 64 10.57 -5.30 -13.04
N ALA A 65 9.32 -5.52 -12.64
CA ALA A 65 8.84 -5.37 -11.25
C ALA A 65 9.28 -6.47 -10.27
N ARG A 66 10.09 -7.46 -10.71
CA ARG A 66 10.46 -8.62 -9.89
C ARG A 66 11.57 -8.37 -8.87
N GLU A 67 12.32 -7.30 -9.04
CA GLU A 67 13.49 -6.99 -8.23
C GLU A 67 13.52 -5.53 -7.80
N LEU A 68 14.25 -5.22 -6.74
CA LEU A 68 14.44 -3.84 -6.24
C LEU A 68 15.84 -3.28 -6.53
N VAL A 69 16.69 -4.00 -7.26
CA VAL A 69 17.99 -3.49 -7.68
C VAL A 69 17.84 -2.38 -8.73
N PRO A 70 18.75 -1.44 -8.86
CA PRO A 70 18.68 -0.39 -9.88
C PRO A 70 18.49 -0.96 -11.29
N GLY A 71 17.52 -0.38 -12.03
CA GLY A 71 17.20 -0.82 -13.38
C GLY A 71 18.24 -0.39 -14.41
N ARG A 72 18.41 -1.21 -15.46
CA ARG A 72 19.32 -0.95 -16.60
C ARG A 72 18.58 -0.55 -17.87
N SER A 73 17.25 -0.64 -17.87
CA SER A 73 16.35 -0.14 -18.92
C SER A 73 15.38 0.89 -18.35
N THR A 74 14.69 1.62 -19.23
CA THR A 74 13.65 2.57 -18.82
C THR A 74 12.52 1.86 -18.07
N ALA A 75 12.06 0.72 -18.55
CA ALA A 75 11.03 -0.07 -17.88
C ALA A 75 11.45 -0.49 -16.48
N GLU A 76 12.64 -1.08 -16.34
CA GLU A 76 13.18 -1.47 -15.04
C GLU A 76 13.34 -0.29 -14.09
N ALA A 77 13.89 0.82 -14.55
CA ALA A 77 14.11 2.00 -13.74
C ALA A 77 12.79 2.59 -13.20
N VAL A 78 11.75 2.66 -14.03
CA VAL A 78 10.44 3.17 -13.63
C VAL A 78 9.73 2.20 -12.70
N GLU A 79 9.61 0.93 -13.07
CA GLU A 79 8.88 -0.06 -12.28
C GLU A 79 9.50 -0.27 -10.90
N ARG A 80 10.82 -0.45 -10.86
CA ARG A 80 11.55 -0.64 -9.60
C ARG A 80 11.58 0.64 -8.76
N GLY A 81 11.69 1.82 -9.39
CA GLY A 81 11.62 3.11 -8.71
C GLY A 81 10.25 3.35 -8.06
N CYS A 82 9.15 3.12 -8.77
CA CYS A 82 7.80 3.23 -8.23
C CYS A 82 7.57 2.21 -7.10
N LEU A 83 8.00 0.96 -7.29
CA LEU A 83 7.90 -0.08 -6.25
C LEU A 83 8.71 0.28 -5.01
N LEU A 84 9.92 0.82 -5.19
CA LEU A 84 10.77 1.27 -4.08
C LEU A 84 10.08 2.40 -3.29
N MET A 85 9.48 3.38 -3.96
CA MET A 85 8.72 4.45 -3.32
C MET A 85 7.54 3.88 -2.50
N LEU A 86 6.73 2.98 -3.11
CA LEU A 86 5.61 2.35 -2.44
C LEU A 86 6.05 1.59 -1.17
N ARG A 87 7.06 0.74 -1.30
CA ARG A 87 7.55 -0.06 -0.17
C ARG A 87 8.20 0.78 0.92
N SER A 88 8.87 1.87 0.56
CA SER A 88 9.44 2.83 1.52
C SER A 88 8.34 3.56 2.28
N PHE A 89 7.28 3.99 1.59
CA PHE A 89 6.10 4.56 2.24
C PHE A 89 5.49 3.57 3.24
N VAL A 90 5.24 2.34 2.83
CA VAL A 90 4.68 1.29 3.71
C VAL A 90 5.56 1.05 4.94
N LYS A 91 6.87 0.90 4.75
CA LYS A 91 7.81 0.72 5.87
C LYS A 91 7.76 1.88 6.86
N THR A 92 7.75 3.11 6.36
CA THR A 92 7.65 4.32 7.20
C THR A 92 6.34 4.33 7.99
N GLN A 93 5.22 3.92 7.38
CA GLN A 93 3.94 3.83 8.09
C GLN A 93 3.95 2.75 9.18
N ILE A 94 4.59 1.62 8.93
CA ILE A 94 4.75 0.56 9.93
C ILE A 94 5.61 1.05 11.11
N GLU A 95 6.71 1.75 10.83
CA GLU A 95 7.57 2.35 11.87
C GLU A 95 6.81 3.39 12.70
N TYR A 96 6.02 4.23 12.06
CA TYR A 96 5.17 5.20 12.74
C TYR A 96 4.11 4.51 13.62
N ALA A 97 3.44 3.49 13.11
CA ALA A 97 2.48 2.71 13.90
C ALA A 97 3.15 2.05 15.11
N ARG A 98 4.34 1.50 14.95
CA ARG A 98 5.14 0.94 16.06
C ARG A 98 5.50 1.99 17.12
N SER A 99 5.87 3.18 16.69
CA SER A 99 6.19 4.28 17.64
C SER A 99 4.96 4.76 18.40
N THR A 100 3.77 4.65 17.78
CA THR A 100 2.50 5.11 18.36
C THR A 100 1.85 4.06 19.27
N PHE A 101 1.86 2.79 18.85
CA PHE A 101 1.12 1.70 19.50
C PHE A 101 2.02 0.64 20.16
N GLY A 102 3.35 0.76 20.04
CA GLY A 102 4.28 -0.30 20.41
C GLY A 102 4.16 -1.49 19.45
N ASN A 103 4.19 -2.70 20.00
CA ASN A 103 4.04 -3.93 19.20
C ASN A 103 2.60 -4.49 19.21
N ASP A 104 1.68 -3.85 19.91
CA ASP A 104 0.30 -4.32 20.06
C ASP A 104 -0.65 -3.60 19.09
N PHE A 105 -0.47 -3.87 17.82
CA PHE A 105 -1.42 -3.44 16.78
C PHE A 105 -1.51 -4.45 15.65
N SER A 106 -2.62 -4.42 14.92
CA SER A 106 -2.83 -5.21 13.71
C SER A 106 -2.41 -4.42 12.48
N LEU A 107 -1.77 -5.10 11.52
CA LEU A 107 -1.43 -4.55 10.22
C LEU A 107 -2.23 -5.23 9.14
N PHE A 108 -3.17 -4.50 8.55
CA PHE A 108 -4.00 -4.99 7.46
C PHE A 108 -3.58 -4.37 6.13
N ALA A 109 -3.58 -5.18 5.08
CA ALA A 109 -3.42 -4.72 3.71
C ALA A 109 -4.60 -5.18 2.85
N THR A 110 -5.07 -4.30 1.98
CA THR A 110 -6.12 -4.54 1.00
C THR A 110 -5.76 -3.83 -0.32
N GLY A 111 -6.62 -3.96 -1.33
CA GLY A 111 -6.38 -3.36 -2.65
C GLY A 111 -5.69 -4.30 -3.63
N GLY A 112 -5.76 -3.96 -4.91
CA GLY A 112 -5.25 -4.80 -6.01
C GLY A 112 -3.73 -5.00 -5.99
N ASP A 113 -2.99 -4.01 -5.49
CA ASP A 113 -1.52 -4.02 -5.40
C ASP A 113 -1.00 -4.48 -4.03
N ALA A 114 -1.87 -4.94 -3.11
CA ALA A 114 -1.46 -5.42 -1.79
C ALA A 114 -0.46 -6.59 -1.83
N THR A 115 -0.48 -7.38 -2.92
CA THR A 115 0.47 -8.47 -3.15
C THR A 115 1.93 -8.01 -3.23
N LEU A 116 2.17 -6.72 -3.53
CA LEU A 116 3.51 -6.13 -3.59
C LEU A 116 4.20 -5.99 -2.23
N ILE A 117 3.47 -6.21 -1.13
CA ILE A 117 3.97 -6.07 0.25
C ILE A 117 3.69 -7.29 1.13
N THR A 118 3.18 -8.39 0.58
CA THR A 118 2.84 -9.60 1.36
C THR A 118 4.06 -10.31 1.95
N ASP A 119 5.25 -10.04 1.43
CA ASP A 119 6.52 -10.51 1.97
C ASP A 119 6.99 -9.74 3.23
N ILE A 120 6.33 -8.62 3.56
CA ILE A 120 6.61 -7.88 4.79
C ILE A 120 6.00 -8.66 5.96
N PRO A 121 6.80 -9.04 6.96
CA PRO A 121 6.28 -9.77 8.11
C PRO A 121 5.14 -9.03 8.81
N VAL A 122 4.21 -9.78 9.39
CA VAL A 122 3.03 -9.31 10.15
C VAL A 122 1.92 -8.65 9.33
N VAL A 123 2.06 -8.50 8.02
CA VAL A 123 0.99 -8.00 7.14
C VAL A 123 -0.08 -9.08 6.98
N ARG A 124 -1.33 -8.72 7.33
CA ARG A 124 -2.52 -9.56 7.08
C ARG A 124 -3.25 -9.05 5.85
N TYR A 125 -3.20 -9.80 4.77
CA TYR A 125 -3.94 -9.47 3.56
C TYR A 125 -5.41 -9.81 3.72
N VAL A 126 -6.28 -8.80 3.58
CA VAL A 126 -7.75 -8.91 3.66
C VAL A 126 -8.36 -8.24 2.43
N PRO A 127 -8.57 -8.99 1.33
CA PRO A 127 -8.96 -8.42 0.04
C PRO A 127 -10.33 -7.72 0.05
N ASP A 128 -11.22 -8.13 0.94
CA ASP A 128 -12.59 -7.62 1.08
C ASP A 128 -12.77 -6.61 2.23
N LEU A 129 -11.67 -6.06 2.78
CA LEU A 129 -11.73 -5.18 3.95
C LEU A 129 -12.59 -3.94 3.71
N VAL A 130 -12.54 -3.35 2.52
CA VAL A 130 -13.37 -2.19 2.15
C VAL A 130 -14.86 -2.56 2.14
N PHE A 131 -15.21 -3.70 1.56
CA PHE A 131 -16.60 -4.19 1.52
C PHE A 131 -17.13 -4.50 2.92
N ARG A 132 -16.29 -5.08 3.79
CA ARG A 132 -16.65 -5.27 5.22
C ARG A 132 -16.88 -3.93 5.91
N GLY A 133 -16.11 -2.90 5.58
CA GLY A 133 -16.30 -1.54 6.10
C GLY A 133 -17.62 -0.93 5.66
N LEU A 134 -17.97 -1.08 4.37
CA LEU A 134 -19.25 -0.61 3.82
C LEU A 134 -20.43 -1.32 4.46
N ALA A 135 -20.37 -2.63 4.66
CA ALA A 135 -21.44 -3.39 5.32
C ALA A 135 -21.70 -2.95 6.78
N VAL A 136 -20.67 -2.40 7.46
CA VAL A 136 -20.84 -1.82 8.81
C VAL A 136 -21.40 -0.41 8.76
N ALA A 137 -21.03 0.38 7.74
CA ALA A 137 -21.46 1.78 7.61
C ALA A 137 -22.85 1.94 6.98
N CYS A 138 -23.28 0.96 6.17
CA CYS A 138 -24.54 0.95 5.44
C CYS A 138 -25.24 -0.40 5.68
N PRO A 139 -25.81 -0.64 6.90
CA PRO A 139 -26.47 -1.89 7.26
C PRO A 139 -27.78 -2.11 6.52
#